data_2d67c9b974ddc58eef6fd4a736b498f4
#
_entry.id   2d67c9b974ddc58eef6fd4a736b498f4
#
_cell.length_a   1.000
_cell.length_b   1.000
_cell.length_c   1.000
_cell.angle_alpha   90.00
_cell.angle_beta   90.00
_cell.angle_gamma   90.00
#
_symmetry.space_group_name_H-M   'P 1'
#
loop_
_entity.id
_entity.type
_entity.pdbx_description
1 polymer ?
#
loop_
_entity_poly.entity_id
_entity_poly.type
_entity_poly.pdbx_seq_one_letter_code
_entity_poly.pdbx_strand_id
1 'polypeptide(L)'
;MRIDKWAVTAQEALQGALGIAGDAEAAEIAPLHLLKALLDSNERNLRSILEKVGADVEAIEAQVDDAIGRAPHVSGGAQIGLGNDLIKVTNEAEKLATKLGDSYVTSEHLLTALANDKSEAGRILRDAGVTAKRVEEVYNDLRGDERVTSQDAKPEFEALEHYGRNVTDLARQGKLDPVIGRVEEIRRTIQVLSRRTKNNPVLIGEPGVGKT
;
A
#
# COMPACT_ATOMS: atom_id res chain seq x y z
N MET A 1 0.51 4.69 23.23
CA MET A 1 0.14 3.81 22.07
C MET A 1 -1.14 3.06 22.39
N ARG A 2 -2.16 3.19 21.58
CA ARG A 2 -3.50 2.59 21.76
C ARG A 2 -3.73 1.58 20.64
N ILE A 3 -3.24 0.36 20.85
CA ILE A 3 -3.30 -0.73 19.84
C ILE A 3 -4.73 -1.06 19.42
N ASP A 4 -5.71 -0.80 20.29
CA ASP A 4 -7.15 -0.92 19.98
C ASP A 4 -7.62 -0.02 18.83
N LYS A 5 -6.86 1.04 18.53
CA LYS A 5 -7.07 1.97 17.42
C LYS A 5 -6.17 1.72 16.21
N TRP A 6 -5.59 0.57 16.11
CA TRP A 6 -4.74 0.20 14.99
C TRP A 6 -5.46 -0.81 14.09
N ALA A 7 -5.40 -0.60 12.78
CA ALA A 7 -5.86 -1.56 11.80
C ALA A 7 -5.04 -2.86 11.90
N VAL A 8 -5.63 -3.96 11.46
CA VAL A 8 -4.97 -5.29 11.51
C VAL A 8 -3.60 -5.24 10.85
N THR A 9 -3.49 -4.60 9.68
CA THR A 9 -2.23 -4.48 8.93
C THR A 9 -1.13 -3.77 9.73
N ALA A 10 -1.46 -2.67 10.41
CA ALA A 10 -0.51 -1.95 11.25
C ALA A 10 -0.10 -2.75 12.50
N GLN A 11 -1.01 -3.56 13.05
CA GLN A 11 -0.69 -4.48 14.16
C GLN A 11 0.25 -5.61 13.68
N GLU A 12 -0.03 -6.20 12.51
CA GLU A 12 0.82 -7.21 11.88
C GLU A 12 2.23 -6.67 11.60
N ALA A 13 2.34 -5.43 11.12
CA ALA A 13 3.64 -4.78 10.91
C ALA A 13 4.43 -4.63 12.22
N LEU A 14 3.76 -4.25 13.32
CA LEU A 14 4.42 -4.15 14.62
C LEU A 14 4.86 -5.52 15.17
N GLN A 15 4.04 -6.55 14.97
CA GLN A 15 4.41 -7.94 15.33
C GLN A 15 5.59 -8.44 14.49
N GLY A 16 5.59 -8.15 13.18
CA GLY A 16 6.72 -8.44 12.31
C GLY A 16 8.00 -7.74 12.78
N ALA A 17 7.91 -6.47 13.16
CA ALA A 17 9.03 -5.72 13.71
C ALA A 17 9.60 -6.34 15.00
N LEU A 18 8.74 -6.88 15.87
CA LEU A 18 9.17 -7.62 17.06
C LEU A 18 9.93 -8.90 16.68
N GLY A 19 9.41 -9.67 15.71
CA GLY A 19 10.09 -10.88 15.21
C GLY A 19 11.46 -10.55 14.65
N ILE A 20 11.56 -9.56 13.75
CA ILE A 20 12.82 -9.12 13.13
C ILE A 20 13.82 -8.63 14.20
N ALA A 21 13.36 -7.87 15.20
CA ALA A 21 14.21 -7.42 16.30
C ALA A 21 14.72 -8.61 17.14
N GLY A 22 13.87 -9.65 17.33
CA GLY A 22 14.24 -10.89 18.01
C GLY A 22 15.33 -11.66 17.25
N ASP A 23 15.12 -11.86 15.97
CA ASP A 23 16.07 -12.58 15.10
C ASP A 23 17.41 -11.85 14.96
N ALA A 24 17.38 -10.51 15.02
CA ALA A 24 18.56 -9.66 15.02
C ALA A 24 19.22 -9.52 16.40
N GLU A 25 18.71 -10.18 17.45
CA GLU A 25 19.18 -10.04 18.84
C GLU A 25 19.29 -8.57 19.28
N ALA A 26 18.35 -7.74 18.83
CA ALA A 26 18.36 -6.31 19.10
C ALA A 26 18.01 -5.98 20.56
N ALA A 27 18.58 -4.89 21.10
CA ALA A 27 18.29 -4.42 22.46
C ALA A 27 16.86 -3.89 22.62
N GLU A 28 16.29 -3.35 21.54
CA GLU A 28 14.94 -2.79 21.47
C GLU A 28 14.37 -2.88 20.07
N ILE A 29 13.05 -2.77 19.95
CA ILE A 29 12.41 -2.64 18.64
C ILE A 29 12.61 -1.21 18.13
N ALA A 30 13.44 -1.04 17.11
CA ALA A 30 13.77 0.24 16.50
C ALA A 30 12.91 0.53 15.25
N PRO A 31 12.86 1.79 14.74
CA PRO A 31 12.19 2.14 13.49
C PRO A 31 12.66 1.33 12.26
N LEU A 32 13.92 0.88 12.23
CA LEU A 32 14.44 0.00 11.16
C LEU A 32 13.69 -1.34 11.10
N HIS A 33 13.40 -1.95 12.24
CA HIS A 33 12.66 -3.22 12.29
C HIS A 33 11.23 -3.05 11.80
N LEU A 34 10.59 -1.90 12.13
CA LEU A 34 9.25 -1.58 11.61
C LEU A 34 9.28 -1.33 10.10
N LEU A 35 10.29 -0.61 9.60
CA LEU A 35 10.43 -0.39 8.16
C LEU A 35 10.63 -1.72 7.42
N LYS A 36 11.49 -2.60 7.92
CA LYS A 36 11.68 -3.94 7.35
C LYS A 36 10.37 -4.72 7.34
N ALA A 37 9.64 -4.74 8.45
CA ALA A 37 8.35 -5.45 8.53
C ALA A 37 7.31 -4.91 7.53
N LEU A 38 7.28 -3.59 7.28
CA LEU A 38 6.42 -2.98 6.27
C LEU A 38 6.83 -3.37 4.85
N LEU A 39 8.12 -3.44 4.55
CA LEU A 39 8.65 -3.83 3.24
C LEU A 39 8.40 -5.32 2.97
N ASP A 40 8.60 -6.18 3.97
CA ASP A 40 8.36 -7.63 3.88
C ASP A 40 6.86 -7.98 3.85
N SER A 41 5.99 -7.03 4.21
CA SER A 41 4.55 -7.25 4.16
C SER A 41 4.08 -7.40 2.71
N ASN A 42 3.11 -8.30 2.48
CA ASN A 42 2.48 -8.43 1.17
C ASN A 42 1.40 -7.36 0.91
N GLU A 43 1.50 -6.21 1.57
CA GLU A 43 0.54 -5.13 1.41
C GLU A 43 0.75 -4.39 0.09
N ARG A 44 -0.17 -4.61 -0.84
CA ARG A 44 -0.14 -4.00 -2.17
C ARG A 44 -0.16 -2.48 -2.12
N ASN A 45 -0.92 -1.91 -1.18
CA ASN A 45 -1.02 -0.46 -1.03
C ASN A 45 0.32 0.20 -0.72
N LEU A 46 1.10 -0.38 0.21
CA LEU A 46 2.43 0.13 0.52
C LEU A 46 3.35 0.08 -0.69
N ARG A 47 3.33 -1.05 -1.41
CA ARG A 47 4.13 -1.22 -2.61
C ARG A 47 3.72 -0.23 -3.71
N SER A 48 2.42 -0.08 -3.95
CA SER A 48 1.88 0.90 -4.90
C SER A 48 2.29 2.33 -4.55
N ILE A 49 2.25 2.71 -3.27
CA ILE A 49 2.71 4.02 -2.81
C ILE A 49 4.19 4.22 -3.12
N LEU A 50 5.05 3.26 -2.76
CA LEU A 50 6.49 3.34 -3.00
C LEU A 50 6.83 3.43 -4.49
N GLU A 51 6.18 2.63 -5.32
CA GLU A 51 6.33 2.66 -6.78
C GLU A 51 5.87 4.00 -7.38
N LYS A 52 4.73 4.54 -6.96
CA LYS A 52 4.22 5.85 -7.42
C LYS A 52 5.09 7.03 -6.95
N VAL A 53 5.69 6.92 -5.79
CA VAL A 53 6.73 7.85 -5.34
C VAL A 53 8.00 7.73 -6.19
N GLY A 54 8.17 6.65 -6.95
CA GLY A 54 9.34 6.38 -7.79
C GLY A 54 10.53 5.84 -7.01
N ALA A 55 10.28 5.17 -5.89
CA ALA A 55 11.33 4.59 -5.06
C ALA A 55 11.76 3.23 -5.62
N ASP A 56 13.05 2.96 -5.54
CA ASP A 56 13.62 1.63 -5.76
C ASP A 56 13.50 0.82 -4.45
N VAL A 57 12.45 0.00 -4.39
CA VAL A 57 12.12 -0.79 -3.20
C VAL A 57 13.23 -1.78 -2.85
N GLU A 58 13.82 -2.44 -3.86
CA GLU A 58 14.89 -3.41 -3.65
C GLU A 58 16.16 -2.74 -3.07
N ALA A 59 16.47 -1.54 -3.53
CA ALA A 59 17.58 -0.75 -2.98
C ALA A 59 17.30 -0.29 -1.53
N ILE A 60 16.06 0.03 -1.19
CA ILE A 60 15.67 0.36 0.19
C ILE A 60 15.80 -0.88 1.09
N GLU A 61 15.26 -2.03 0.65
CA GLU A 61 15.35 -3.30 1.39
C GLU A 61 16.80 -3.67 1.70
N ALA A 62 17.68 -3.62 0.69
CA ALA A 62 19.10 -3.93 0.87
C ALA A 62 19.77 -2.99 1.89
N GLN A 63 19.44 -1.69 1.88
CA GLN A 63 19.99 -0.73 2.84
C GLN A 63 19.48 -0.97 4.26
N VAL A 64 18.20 -1.34 4.40
CA VAL A 64 17.60 -1.67 5.70
C VAL A 64 18.21 -2.93 6.29
N ASP A 65 18.39 -3.99 5.48
CA ASP A 65 19.01 -5.24 5.89
C ASP A 65 20.46 -5.01 6.35
N ASP A 66 21.23 -4.23 5.59
CA ASP A 66 22.60 -3.86 5.97
C ASP A 66 22.65 -3.03 7.26
N ALA A 67 21.70 -2.11 7.45
CA ALA A 67 21.62 -1.29 8.66
C ALA A 67 21.25 -2.13 9.90
N ILE A 68 20.32 -3.08 9.77
CA ILE A 68 19.97 -4.03 10.84
C ILE A 68 21.17 -4.92 11.18
N GLY A 69 21.87 -5.45 10.16
CA GLY A 69 23.05 -6.30 10.37
C GLY A 69 24.24 -5.59 11.04
N ARG A 70 24.31 -4.26 10.96
CA ARG A 70 25.35 -3.44 11.64
C ARG A 70 24.96 -2.99 13.04
N ALA A 71 23.68 -3.18 13.43
CA ALA A 71 23.21 -2.75 14.73
C ALA A 71 23.85 -3.57 15.87
N PRO A 72 24.06 -3.01 17.06
CA PRO A 72 24.62 -3.76 18.19
C PRO A 72 23.70 -4.89 18.62
N HIS A 73 24.25 -6.10 18.76
CA HIS A 73 23.56 -7.26 19.28
C HIS A 73 23.67 -7.34 20.80
N VAL A 74 22.59 -7.78 21.46
CA VAL A 74 22.57 -7.97 22.92
C VAL A 74 22.40 -9.47 23.22
N SER A 75 23.44 -10.09 23.74
CA SER A 75 23.39 -11.50 24.19
C SER A 75 22.73 -11.56 25.57
N GLY A 76 21.64 -12.33 25.67
CA GLY A 76 21.04 -12.69 26.95
C GLY A 76 19.58 -12.35 27.10
N GLY A 77 18.65 -13.12 26.54
CA GLY A 77 17.25 -13.39 26.92
C GLY A 77 16.40 -12.25 27.52
N ALA A 78 16.79 -10.99 27.36
CA ALA A 78 16.03 -9.84 27.85
C ALA A 78 14.75 -9.68 27.03
N GLN A 79 13.66 -9.33 27.68
CA GLN A 79 12.41 -9.01 27.01
C GLN A 79 12.62 -7.76 26.15
N ILE A 80 12.53 -7.91 24.81
CA ILE A 80 12.70 -6.81 23.86
C ILE A 80 11.52 -5.86 23.98
N GLY A 81 11.78 -4.62 24.37
CA GLY A 81 10.79 -3.55 24.47
C GLY A 81 10.77 -2.62 23.26
N LEU A 82 9.77 -1.76 23.20
CA LEU A 82 9.71 -0.68 22.19
C LEU A 82 10.78 0.37 22.48
N GLY A 83 11.61 0.65 21.49
CA GLY A 83 12.57 1.75 21.56
C GLY A 83 11.89 3.12 21.58
N ASN A 84 12.54 4.10 22.22
CA ASN A 84 11.99 5.45 22.33
C ASN A 84 11.70 6.11 20.97
N ASP A 85 12.52 5.83 19.95
CA ASP A 85 12.32 6.39 18.62
C ASP A 85 11.14 5.73 17.93
N LEU A 86 10.93 4.43 18.10
CA LEU A 86 9.74 3.76 17.59
C LEU A 86 8.46 4.29 18.26
N ILE A 87 8.49 4.58 19.57
CA ILE A 87 7.35 5.21 20.27
C ILE A 87 7.02 6.58 19.66
N LYS A 88 8.02 7.37 19.26
CA LYS A 88 7.77 8.66 18.56
C LYS A 88 7.10 8.43 17.21
N VAL A 89 7.58 7.47 16.42
CA VAL A 89 6.99 7.11 15.12
C VAL A 89 5.53 6.69 15.27
N THR A 90 5.23 5.81 16.22
CA THR A 90 3.86 5.36 16.47
C THR A 90 2.92 6.49 16.90
N ASN A 91 3.39 7.37 17.77
CA ASN A 91 2.62 8.55 18.21
C ASN A 91 2.38 9.53 17.04
N GLU A 92 3.33 9.68 16.13
CA GLU A 92 3.16 10.52 14.94
C GLU A 92 2.15 9.88 13.96
N ALA A 93 2.17 8.56 13.76
CA ALA A 93 1.19 7.86 12.96
C ALA A 93 -0.24 8.03 13.53
N GLU A 94 -0.42 8.00 14.86
CA GLU A 94 -1.72 8.26 15.50
C GLU A 94 -2.21 9.70 15.24
N LYS A 95 -1.32 10.68 15.23
CA LYS A 95 -1.67 12.08 14.88
C LYS A 95 -2.04 12.21 13.41
N LEU A 96 -1.30 11.55 12.51
CA LEU A 96 -1.58 11.55 11.07
C LEU A 96 -2.97 10.94 10.79
N ALA A 97 -3.31 9.80 11.37
CA ALA A 97 -4.62 9.19 11.25
C ALA A 97 -5.73 10.16 11.70
N THR A 98 -5.54 10.82 12.85
CA THR A 98 -6.49 11.82 13.36
C THR A 98 -6.62 13.02 12.41
N LYS A 99 -5.50 13.53 11.87
CA LYS A 99 -5.46 14.64 10.90
C LYS A 99 -6.24 14.31 9.63
N LEU A 100 -6.12 13.07 9.15
CA LEU A 100 -6.78 12.57 7.95
C LEU A 100 -8.25 12.14 8.19
N GLY A 101 -8.73 12.17 9.42
CA GLY A 101 -10.09 11.78 9.79
C GLY A 101 -10.30 10.27 9.85
N ASP A 102 -9.23 9.50 9.98
CA ASP A 102 -9.27 8.06 10.10
C ASP A 102 -9.49 7.63 11.55
N SER A 103 -10.30 6.59 11.75
CA SER A 103 -10.57 6.01 13.08
C SER A 103 -9.48 5.05 13.53
N TYR A 104 -8.73 4.51 12.57
CA TYR A 104 -7.67 3.52 12.82
C TYR A 104 -6.37 3.91 12.13
N VAL A 105 -5.25 3.61 12.79
CA VAL A 105 -3.90 3.74 12.23
C VAL A 105 -3.65 2.57 11.27
N THR A 106 -3.21 2.86 10.06
CA THR A 106 -2.85 1.88 9.03
C THR A 106 -1.34 1.85 8.78
N SER A 107 -0.89 0.91 7.98
CA SER A 107 0.52 0.79 7.56
C SER A 107 1.00 2.02 6.81
N GLU A 108 0.13 2.67 6.04
CA GLU A 108 0.45 3.90 5.29
C GLU A 108 0.74 5.07 6.24
N HIS A 109 0.02 5.17 7.36
CA HIS A 109 0.33 6.16 8.41
C HIS A 109 1.69 5.88 9.06
N LEU A 110 2.02 4.59 9.28
CA LEU A 110 3.33 4.19 9.80
C LEU A 110 4.46 4.52 8.82
N LEU A 111 4.28 4.24 7.52
CA LEU A 111 5.25 4.60 6.48
C LEU A 111 5.47 6.10 6.41
N THR A 112 4.39 6.89 6.46
CA THR A 112 4.47 8.36 6.44
C THR A 112 5.22 8.89 7.68
N ALA A 113 4.92 8.35 8.85
CA ALA A 113 5.61 8.72 10.10
C ALA A 113 7.10 8.35 10.07
N LEU A 114 7.45 7.17 9.56
CA LEU A 114 8.84 6.75 9.36
C LEU A 114 9.60 7.68 8.41
N ALA A 115 8.99 8.06 7.28
CA ALA A 115 9.61 8.99 6.34
C ALA A 115 9.88 10.38 6.93
N ASN A 116 9.11 10.80 7.95
CA ASN A 116 9.30 12.05 8.67
C ASN A 116 10.28 11.93 9.85
N ASP A 117 10.60 10.71 10.28
CA ASP A 117 11.45 10.47 11.45
C ASP A 117 12.93 10.76 11.19
N LYS A 118 13.67 11.09 12.26
CA LYS A 118 15.10 11.40 12.17
C LYS A 118 16.02 10.19 12.30
N SER A 119 15.45 9.01 12.59
CA SER A 119 16.18 7.76 12.68
C SER A 119 16.83 7.36 11.36
N GLU A 120 17.65 6.32 11.40
CA GLU A 120 18.26 5.75 10.20
C GLU A 120 17.22 5.24 9.21
N ALA A 121 16.10 4.67 9.66
CA ALA A 121 14.99 4.29 8.82
C ALA A 121 14.45 5.47 8.00
N GLY A 122 14.17 6.60 8.68
CA GLY A 122 13.71 7.82 8.00
C GLY A 122 14.77 8.41 7.06
N ARG A 123 16.06 8.28 7.38
CA ARG A 123 17.14 8.69 6.49
C ARG A 123 17.16 7.85 5.21
N ILE A 124 17.12 6.53 5.31
CA ILE A 124 17.09 5.61 4.16
C ILE A 124 15.91 5.95 3.25
N LEU A 125 14.71 6.13 3.80
CA LEU A 125 13.53 6.51 3.03
C LEU A 125 13.73 7.83 2.28
N ARG A 126 14.22 8.88 2.96
CA ARG A 126 14.45 10.19 2.33
C ARG A 126 15.54 10.16 1.26
N ASP A 127 16.62 9.42 1.49
CA ASP A 127 17.71 9.26 0.52
C ASP A 127 17.21 8.55 -0.76
N ALA A 128 16.22 7.66 -0.63
CA ALA A 128 15.50 7.02 -1.75
C ALA A 128 14.37 7.90 -2.33
N GLY A 129 14.22 9.16 -1.90
CA GLY A 129 13.19 10.08 -2.38
C GLY A 129 11.80 9.87 -1.76
N VAL A 130 11.67 8.96 -0.79
CA VAL A 130 10.42 8.71 -0.05
C VAL A 130 10.33 9.72 1.09
N THR A 131 9.68 10.85 0.85
CA THR A 131 9.43 11.87 1.87
C THR A 131 8.00 11.78 2.38
N ALA A 132 7.76 12.17 3.64
CA ALA A 132 6.42 12.15 4.22
C ALA A 132 5.40 12.90 3.38
N LYS A 133 5.78 14.04 2.79
CA LYS A 133 4.92 14.84 1.93
C LYS A 133 4.49 14.05 0.67
N ARG A 134 5.44 13.40 -0.02
CA ARG A 134 5.15 12.62 -1.23
C ARG A 134 4.31 11.39 -0.93
N VAL A 135 4.60 10.71 0.20
CA VAL A 135 3.78 9.58 0.66
C VAL A 135 2.36 10.03 0.97
N GLU A 136 2.18 11.16 1.69
CA GLU A 136 0.85 11.71 2.02
C GLU A 136 0.08 12.14 0.75
N GLU A 137 0.75 12.75 -0.23
CA GLU A 137 0.15 13.13 -1.52
C GLU A 137 -0.34 11.89 -2.27
N VAL A 138 0.51 10.90 -2.48
CA VAL A 138 0.15 9.65 -3.19
C VAL A 138 -0.93 8.88 -2.44
N TYR A 139 -0.83 8.78 -1.11
CA TYR A 139 -1.84 8.12 -0.29
C TYR A 139 -3.22 8.78 -0.42
N ASN A 140 -3.27 10.12 -0.39
CA ASN A 140 -4.52 10.86 -0.57
C ASN A 140 -5.10 10.71 -1.99
N ASP A 141 -4.25 10.69 -3.01
CA ASP A 141 -4.69 10.46 -4.39
C ASP A 141 -5.29 9.05 -4.57
N LEU A 142 -4.67 8.03 -3.95
CA LEU A 142 -5.13 6.66 -4.03
C LEU A 142 -6.45 6.42 -3.28
N ARG A 143 -6.60 7.02 -2.09
CA ARG A 143 -7.77 6.81 -1.22
C ARG A 143 -8.98 7.66 -1.59
N GLY A 144 -8.77 8.80 -2.27
CA GLY A 144 -9.84 9.78 -2.54
C GLY A 144 -10.52 10.26 -1.24
N ASP A 145 -11.84 10.17 -1.20
CA ASP A 145 -12.65 10.56 -0.03
C ASP A 145 -12.88 9.43 1.00
N GLU A 146 -12.31 8.25 0.76
CA GLU A 146 -12.46 7.12 1.68
C GLU A 146 -11.78 7.39 3.02
N ARG A 147 -12.39 6.86 4.09
CA ARG A 147 -11.88 6.95 5.47
C ARG A 147 -11.79 5.56 6.07
N VAL A 148 -10.75 5.33 6.85
CA VAL A 148 -10.57 4.06 7.55
C VAL A 148 -11.44 4.06 8.81
N THR A 149 -12.61 3.46 8.72
CA THR A 149 -13.62 3.42 9.78
C THR A 149 -13.75 2.06 10.47
N SER A 150 -13.10 1.03 9.95
CA SER A 150 -13.07 -0.33 10.50
C SER A 150 -11.63 -0.78 10.75
N GLN A 151 -11.44 -1.60 11.78
CA GLN A 151 -10.14 -2.19 12.10
C GLN A 151 -9.70 -3.20 11.04
N ASP A 152 -10.66 -3.91 10.44
CA ASP A 152 -10.41 -4.87 9.35
C ASP A 152 -10.42 -4.21 7.97
N ALA A 153 -10.57 -2.89 7.91
CA ALA A 153 -10.54 -2.19 6.63
C ALA A 153 -9.17 -2.44 5.99
N LYS A 154 -9.20 -3.23 4.94
CA LYS A 154 -8.14 -3.27 3.92
C LYS A 154 -8.64 -2.38 2.79
N PRO A 155 -8.36 -1.08 2.81
CA PRO A 155 -8.72 -0.25 1.68
C PRO A 155 -7.96 -0.81 0.47
N GLU A 156 -8.68 -1.53 -0.38
CA GLU A 156 -8.13 -2.03 -1.64
C GLU A 156 -8.15 -0.86 -2.64
N PHE A 157 -7.18 0.03 -2.50
CA PHE A 157 -6.96 1.06 -3.49
C PHE A 157 -6.67 0.39 -4.83
N GLU A 158 -7.22 0.95 -5.90
CA GLU A 158 -7.03 0.42 -7.26
C GLU A 158 -7.58 -1.01 -7.47
N ALA A 159 -8.62 -1.41 -6.73
CA ALA A 159 -9.24 -2.73 -6.89
C ALA A 159 -9.57 -3.06 -8.36
N LEU A 160 -10.00 -2.08 -9.15
CA LEU A 160 -10.25 -2.26 -10.58
C LEU A 160 -8.97 -2.52 -11.38
N GLU A 161 -7.85 -1.94 -11.01
CA GLU A 161 -6.55 -2.20 -11.67
C GLU A 161 -5.99 -3.56 -11.29
N HIS A 162 -6.20 -3.99 -10.04
CA HIS A 162 -5.70 -5.26 -9.53
C HIS A 162 -6.55 -6.47 -9.93
N TYR A 163 -7.87 -6.34 -9.90
CA TYR A 163 -8.80 -7.44 -10.19
C TYR A 163 -9.48 -7.29 -11.54
N GLY A 164 -9.47 -6.09 -12.11
CA GLY A 164 -10.03 -5.78 -13.41
C GLY A 164 -9.00 -5.96 -14.54
N ARG A 165 -9.53 -6.11 -15.73
CA ARG A 165 -8.74 -6.06 -16.95
C ARG A 165 -9.17 -4.86 -17.77
N ASN A 166 -8.27 -3.87 -17.96
CA ASN A 166 -8.58 -2.69 -18.76
C ASN A 166 -8.64 -3.07 -20.26
N VAL A 167 -9.84 -3.43 -20.70
CA VAL A 167 -10.10 -3.88 -22.07
C VAL A 167 -9.88 -2.75 -23.08
N THR A 168 -10.11 -1.51 -22.67
CA THR A 168 -9.88 -0.32 -23.52
C THR A 168 -8.40 -0.15 -23.87
N ASP A 169 -7.52 -0.34 -22.90
CA ASP A 169 -6.08 -0.24 -23.14
C ASP A 169 -5.55 -1.41 -23.94
N LEU A 170 -6.09 -2.62 -23.73
CA LEU A 170 -5.78 -3.77 -24.57
C LEU A 170 -6.20 -3.56 -26.04
N ALA A 171 -7.35 -2.90 -26.25
CA ALA A 171 -7.80 -2.52 -27.59
C ALA A 171 -6.84 -1.51 -28.24
N ARG A 172 -6.41 -0.47 -27.52
CA ARG A 172 -5.42 0.51 -28.01
C ARG A 172 -4.09 -0.12 -28.36
N GLN A 173 -3.68 -1.15 -27.62
CA GLN A 173 -2.45 -1.91 -27.85
C GLN A 173 -2.58 -2.98 -28.94
N GLY A 174 -3.78 -3.15 -29.55
CA GLY A 174 -4.03 -4.19 -30.56
C GLY A 174 -3.98 -5.62 -30.03
N LYS A 175 -4.15 -5.82 -28.70
CA LYS A 175 -4.07 -7.12 -28.02
C LYS A 175 -5.41 -7.85 -27.89
N LEU A 176 -6.48 -7.29 -28.44
CA LEU A 176 -7.78 -7.95 -28.51
C LEU A 176 -7.91 -8.73 -29.82
N ASP A 177 -8.62 -9.87 -29.75
CA ASP A 177 -8.91 -10.64 -30.93
C ASP A 177 -9.80 -9.86 -31.90
N PRO A 178 -9.59 -9.96 -33.22
CA PRO A 178 -10.40 -9.25 -34.21
C PRO A 178 -11.83 -9.81 -34.22
N VAL A 179 -12.80 -8.90 -34.20
CA VAL A 179 -14.22 -9.28 -34.34
C VAL A 179 -14.59 -9.31 -35.80
N ILE A 180 -15.01 -10.48 -36.29
CA ILE A 180 -15.38 -10.70 -37.70
C ILE A 180 -16.89 -10.93 -37.78
N GLY A 181 -17.55 -10.26 -38.73
CA GLY A 181 -18.94 -10.54 -39.09
C GLY A 181 -20.02 -10.01 -38.14
N ARG A 182 -19.69 -9.09 -37.18
CA ARG A 182 -20.62 -8.52 -36.19
C ARG A 182 -20.85 -7.00 -36.36
N VAL A 183 -20.89 -6.53 -37.58
CA VAL A 183 -20.90 -5.09 -37.88
C VAL A 183 -22.17 -4.41 -37.36
N GLU A 184 -23.33 -5.04 -37.46
CA GLU A 184 -24.61 -4.46 -37.04
C GLU A 184 -24.73 -4.41 -35.51
N GLU A 185 -24.30 -5.46 -34.81
CA GLU A 185 -24.32 -5.55 -33.36
C GLU A 185 -23.35 -4.49 -32.77
N ILE A 186 -22.16 -4.35 -33.34
CA ILE A 186 -21.18 -3.33 -32.93
C ILE A 186 -21.75 -1.92 -33.14
N ARG A 187 -22.30 -1.63 -34.32
CA ARG A 187 -22.93 -0.35 -34.63
C ARG A 187 -24.05 -0.01 -33.63
N ARG A 188 -24.90 -1.00 -33.33
CA ARG A 188 -25.98 -0.82 -32.37
C ARG A 188 -25.49 -0.56 -30.96
N THR A 189 -24.46 -1.28 -30.52
CA THR A 189 -23.81 -1.09 -29.22
C THR A 189 -23.23 0.32 -29.09
N ILE A 190 -22.49 0.78 -30.11
CA ILE A 190 -21.92 2.15 -30.16
C ILE A 190 -23.04 3.20 -30.09
N GLN A 191 -24.14 3.02 -30.82
CA GLN A 191 -25.29 3.92 -30.77
C GLN A 191 -25.92 4.01 -29.39
N VAL A 192 -26.00 2.89 -28.66
CA VAL A 192 -26.53 2.88 -27.28
C VAL A 192 -25.57 3.57 -26.34
N LEU A 193 -24.28 3.25 -26.40
CA LEU A 193 -23.24 3.86 -25.57
C LEU A 193 -23.11 5.37 -25.77
N SER A 194 -23.39 5.87 -26.99
CA SER A 194 -23.31 7.31 -27.31
C SER A 194 -24.51 8.13 -26.84
N ARG A 195 -25.51 7.53 -26.19
CA ARG A 195 -26.67 8.26 -25.63
C ARG A 195 -26.30 9.00 -24.36
N ARG A 196 -26.96 10.13 -24.11
CA ARG A 196 -26.80 10.89 -22.86
C ARG A 196 -27.36 10.16 -21.64
N THR A 197 -28.41 9.35 -21.86
CA THR A 197 -29.10 8.57 -20.82
C THR A 197 -29.46 7.21 -21.38
N LYS A 198 -29.70 6.20 -20.52
CA LYS A 198 -30.02 4.82 -20.93
C LYS A 198 -28.95 4.24 -21.88
N ASN A 199 -27.70 4.46 -21.55
CA ASN A 199 -26.51 4.11 -22.36
C ASN A 199 -25.90 2.75 -21.97
N ASN A 200 -26.62 1.88 -21.29
CA ASN A 200 -26.16 0.55 -20.89
C ASN A 200 -26.68 -0.49 -21.89
N PRO A 201 -25.88 -0.95 -22.87
CA PRO A 201 -26.26 -2.02 -23.79
C PRO A 201 -26.21 -3.38 -23.09
N VAL A 202 -27.18 -4.24 -23.40
CA VAL A 202 -27.23 -5.62 -22.94
C VAL A 202 -27.16 -6.52 -24.18
N LEU A 203 -26.16 -7.42 -24.22
CA LEU A 203 -25.99 -8.41 -25.28
C LEU A 203 -26.64 -9.72 -24.87
N ILE A 204 -27.64 -10.16 -25.62
CA ILE A 204 -28.39 -11.39 -25.37
C ILE A 204 -28.11 -12.39 -26.52
N GLY A 205 -27.97 -13.67 -26.19
CA GLY A 205 -27.76 -14.73 -27.18
C GLY A 205 -27.41 -16.07 -26.52
N GLU A 206 -27.44 -17.13 -27.30
CA GLU A 206 -27.06 -18.47 -26.86
C GLU A 206 -25.60 -18.55 -26.41
N PRO A 207 -25.22 -19.55 -25.58
CA PRO A 207 -23.82 -19.80 -25.24
C PRO A 207 -22.96 -20.02 -26.50
N GLY A 208 -21.75 -19.50 -26.53
CA GLY A 208 -20.79 -19.69 -27.62
C GLY A 208 -20.99 -18.80 -28.86
N VAL A 209 -21.99 -17.92 -28.90
CA VAL A 209 -22.21 -17.03 -30.07
C VAL A 209 -21.31 -15.80 -30.12
N GLY A 210 -20.31 -15.69 -29.23
CA GLY A 210 -19.33 -14.59 -29.24
C GLY A 210 -19.86 -13.27 -28.65
N LYS A 211 -20.57 -13.33 -27.51
CA LYS A 211 -21.03 -12.13 -26.80
C LYS A 211 -19.89 -11.39 -26.11
N THR A 212 -18.88 -12.12 -25.68
CA THR A 212 -17.67 -11.65 -24.99
C THR A 212 -16.51 -11.46 -25.98
#